data_9db7a234f99fe8bb32caaa2d93ec2a69
#
_entry.id   9db7a234f99fe8bb32caaa2d93ec2a69
#
_cell.length_a   1.000
_cell.length_b   1.000
_cell.length_c   1.000
_cell.angle_alpha   90.00
_cell.angle_beta   90.00
_cell.angle_gamma   90.00
#
_symmetry.space_group_name_H-M   'P 1'
#
loop_
_entity.id
_entity.type
_entity.pdbx_description
1 polymer ?
#
loop_
_entity_poly.entity_id
_entity_poly.type
_entity_poly.pdbx_seq_one_letter_code
_entity_poly.pdbx_strand_id
1 'polypeptide(L)'
;RDGAAADGWAGRCRGTEDRVVAALEIAGVGEYTIRPGWFAETFAAPPAPERIALLHVDADWYDSAIESLERFYPLVADGGAIVLGDFGHWEGCREAYYDFCRRHDLKPLLERYGHSGAWWVKGRRHNRASLARWDMP
;
A
#
# COMPACT_ATOMS: atom_id res chain seq x y z
N ARG A 1 -17.34 -0.09 7.18
CA ARG A 1 -16.60 -0.95 8.11
C ARG A 1 -15.84 -0.15 9.14
N ASP A 2 -15.40 1.06 8.84
CA ASP A 2 -14.61 1.92 9.74
C ASP A 2 -15.47 2.86 10.61
N GLY A 3 -16.76 2.99 10.32
CA GLY A 3 -17.82 3.56 11.13
C GLY A 3 -17.47 4.77 11.99
N ALA A 4 -17.84 4.74 13.26
CA ALA A 4 -17.62 5.83 14.22
C ALA A 4 -16.15 6.19 14.47
N ALA A 5 -15.21 5.29 14.18
CA ALA A 5 -13.78 5.60 14.27
C ALA A 5 -13.35 6.61 13.19
N ALA A 6 -13.93 6.51 11.98
CA ALA A 6 -13.65 7.42 10.87
C ALA A 6 -14.19 8.84 11.11
N ASP A 7 -15.37 8.97 11.74
CA ASP A 7 -16.05 10.26 11.94
C ASP A 7 -15.19 11.26 12.73
N GLY A 8 -14.42 10.78 13.70
CA GLY A 8 -13.54 11.63 14.51
C GLY A 8 -12.28 12.12 13.78
N TRP A 9 -11.95 11.54 12.63
CA TRP A 9 -10.72 11.84 11.86
C TRP A 9 -10.97 12.54 10.53
N ALA A 10 -12.22 12.63 10.10
CA ALA A 10 -12.59 13.30 8.87
C ALA A 10 -12.00 14.72 8.81
N GLY A 11 -11.17 14.98 7.79
CA GLY A 11 -10.52 16.28 7.55
C GLY A 11 -9.31 16.63 8.44
N ARG A 12 -8.86 15.74 9.33
CA ARG A 12 -7.70 16.02 10.20
C ARG A 12 -6.35 15.82 9.48
N CYS A 13 -6.25 14.84 8.61
CA CYS A 13 -5.03 14.57 7.82
C CYS A 13 -5.20 15.12 6.41
N ARG A 14 -5.09 16.44 6.26
CA ARG A 14 -5.24 17.09 4.96
C ARG A 14 -3.89 17.39 4.33
N GLY A 15 -3.52 16.62 3.31
CA GLY A 15 -2.41 16.94 2.40
C GLY A 15 -2.91 17.86 1.28
N THR A 16 -2.31 19.05 1.14
CA THR A 16 -2.54 19.90 -0.04
C THR A 16 -1.51 19.59 -1.10
N GLU A 17 -1.87 19.83 -2.38
CA GLU A 17 -0.94 19.60 -3.50
C GLU A 17 0.38 20.33 -3.30
N ASP A 18 0.34 21.60 -2.87
CA ASP A 18 1.55 22.39 -2.59
C ASP A 18 2.50 21.74 -1.57
N ARG A 19 1.95 21.09 -0.54
CA ARG A 19 2.76 20.36 0.45
C ARG A 19 3.40 19.11 -0.14
N VAL A 20 2.68 18.40 -1.01
CA VAL A 20 3.22 17.22 -1.70
C VAL A 20 4.33 17.66 -2.63
N VAL A 21 4.13 18.70 -3.44
CA VAL A 21 5.15 19.27 -4.33
C VAL A 21 6.40 19.66 -3.53
N ALA A 22 6.23 20.43 -2.46
CA ALA A 22 7.35 20.86 -1.62
C ALA A 22 8.13 19.66 -1.02
N ALA A 23 7.43 18.61 -0.61
CA ALA A 23 8.08 17.40 -0.10
C ALA A 23 8.88 16.66 -1.19
N LEU A 24 8.34 16.57 -2.40
CA LEU A 24 9.02 15.95 -3.55
C LEU A 24 10.26 16.75 -3.96
N GLU A 25 10.19 18.08 -3.96
CA GLU A 25 11.32 18.97 -4.23
C GLU A 25 12.43 18.78 -3.20
N ILE A 26 12.09 18.77 -1.90
CA ILE A 26 13.05 18.51 -0.80
C ILE A 26 13.70 17.13 -0.98
N ALA A 27 12.94 16.12 -1.40
CA ALA A 27 13.44 14.78 -1.66
C ALA A 27 14.25 14.64 -2.97
N GLY A 28 14.32 15.69 -3.79
CA GLY A 28 15.03 15.69 -5.08
C GLY A 28 14.35 14.82 -6.14
N VAL A 29 13.02 14.59 -6.05
CA VAL A 29 12.26 13.81 -7.03
C VAL A 29 11.95 14.70 -8.24
N GLY A 30 12.54 14.39 -9.41
CA GLY A 30 12.41 15.20 -10.63
C GLY A 30 11.19 14.85 -11.50
N GLU A 31 10.74 13.60 -11.47
CA GLU A 31 9.63 13.12 -12.29
C GLU A 31 8.54 12.50 -11.43
N TYR A 32 7.35 13.08 -11.45
CA TYR A 32 6.19 12.59 -10.72
C TYR A 32 4.89 13.04 -11.38
N THR A 33 3.80 12.38 -11.02
CA THR A 33 2.43 12.79 -11.39
C THR A 33 1.57 12.81 -10.13
N ILE A 34 0.95 13.95 -9.83
CA ILE A 34 -0.03 14.09 -8.76
C ILE A 34 -1.42 14.00 -9.36
N ARG A 35 -2.30 13.26 -8.72
CA ARG A 35 -3.71 13.11 -9.14
C ARG A 35 -4.62 13.39 -7.95
N PRO A 36 -4.98 14.66 -7.73
CA PRO A 36 -5.92 15.05 -6.70
C PRO A 36 -7.32 14.49 -6.99
N GLY A 37 -7.99 13.96 -5.99
CA GLY A 37 -9.36 13.46 -6.11
C GLY A 37 -9.60 12.14 -5.38
N TRP A 38 -10.82 11.65 -5.48
CA TRP A 38 -11.19 10.36 -4.93
C TRP A 38 -10.53 9.22 -5.74
N PHE A 39 -10.13 8.15 -5.07
CA PHE A 39 -9.46 7.01 -5.70
C PHE A 39 -10.28 6.40 -6.83
N ALA A 40 -11.58 6.22 -6.64
CA ALA A 40 -12.49 5.73 -7.67
C ALA A 40 -12.42 6.52 -8.99
N GLU A 41 -12.16 7.82 -8.90
CA GLU A 41 -12.07 8.71 -10.07
C GLU A 41 -10.63 8.74 -10.65
N THR A 42 -9.65 8.92 -9.76
CA THR A 42 -8.25 9.14 -10.15
C THR A 42 -7.55 7.88 -10.63
N PHE A 43 -7.93 6.69 -10.13
CA PHE A 43 -7.33 5.43 -10.54
C PHE A 43 -7.72 5.00 -11.96
N ALA A 44 -8.85 5.49 -12.45
CA ALA A 44 -9.28 5.25 -13.83
C ALA A 44 -8.64 6.21 -14.85
N ALA A 45 -8.04 7.33 -14.38
CA ALA A 45 -7.50 8.35 -15.25
C ALA A 45 -6.19 7.92 -15.93
N PRO A 46 -6.02 8.14 -17.25
CA PRO A 46 -4.77 7.89 -17.94
C PRO A 46 -3.72 8.99 -17.64
N PRO A 47 -2.41 8.73 -17.81
CA PRO A 47 -1.84 7.42 -18.09
C PRO A 47 -1.77 6.56 -16.81
N ALA A 48 -2.10 5.29 -16.91
CA ALA A 48 -1.83 4.33 -15.83
C ALA A 48 -0.38 3.83 -15.96
N PRO A 49 0.31 3.51 -14.84
CA PRO A 49 1.61 2.88 -14.92
C PRO A 49 1.49 1.51 -15.60
N GLU A 50 2.41 1.20 -16.51
CA GLU A 50 2.46 -0.13 -17.13
C GLU A 50 3.01 -1.17 -16.13
N ARG A 51 3.94 -0.75 -15.28
CA ARG A 51 4.62 -1.60 -14.31
C ARG A 51 5.01 -0.83 -13.06
N ILE A 52 4.85 -1.45 -11.91
CA ILE A 52 5.13 -0.87 -10.59
C ILE A 52 6.23 -1.69 -9.91
N ALA A 53 7.31 -1.04 -9.49
CA ALA A 53 8.37 -1.66 -8.69
C ALA A 53 8.07 -1.58 -7.18
N LEU A 54 7.41 -0.51 -6.75
CA LEU A 54 6.99 -0.27 -5.37
C LEU A 54 5.57 0.32 -5.38
N LEU A 55 4.64 -0.38 -4.74
CA LEU A 55 3.29 0.10 -4.45
C LEU A 55 3.22 0.45 -2.96
N HIS A 56 3.11 1.73 -2.63
CA HIS A 56 2.85 2.18 -1.26
C HIS A 56 1.38 2.61 -1.14
N VAL A 57 0.62 1.89 -0.35
CA VAL A 57 -0.77 2.19 -0.01
C VAL A 57 -0.79 2.78 1.38
N ASP A 58 -1.07 4.09 1.43
CA ASP A 58 -1.21 4.87 2.66
C ASP A 58 -2.67 5.34 2.71
N ALA A 59 -3.54 4.38 3.01
CA ALA A 59 -4.99 4.52 2.94
C ALA A 59 -5.61 3.91 4.19
N ASP A 60 -6.14 4.76 5.03
CA ASP A 60 -6.65 4.43 6.37
C ASP A 60 -7.79 3.41 6.34
N TRP A 61 -8.72 3.57 5.38
CA TRP A 61 -10.01 2.91 5.38
C TRP A 61 -10.05 1.69 4.48
N TYR A 62 -10.98 0.78 4.81
CA TYR A 62 -11.16 -0.46 4.08
C TYR A 62 -11.35 -0.26 2.57
N ASP A 63 -12.30 0.61 2.18
CA ASP A 63 -12.62 0.80 0.76
C ASP A 63 -11.45 1.38 -0.02
N SER A 64 -10.75 2.36 0.54
CA SER A 64 -9.57 2.96 -0.10
C SER A 64 -8.40 1.96 -0.22
N ALA A 65 -8.18 1.16 0.82
CA ALA A 65 -7.11 0.17 0.82
C ALA A 65 -7.39 -0.98 -0.15
N ILE A 66 -8.61 -1.55 -0.14
CA ILE A 66 -8.97 -2.65 -1.03
C ILE A 66 -8.96 -2.21 -2.50
N GLU A 67 -9.50 -1.01 -2.81
CA GLU A 67 -9.50 -0.46 -4.16
C GLU A 67 -8.08 -0.25 -4.69
N SER A 68 -7.19 0.28 -3.86
CA SER A 68 -5.78 0.46 -4.21
C SER A 68 -5.09 -0.86 -4.52
N LEU A 69 -5.30 -1.88 -3.69
CA LEU A 69 -4.74 -3.22 -3.91
C LEU A 69 -5.31 -3.87 -5.17
N GLU A 70 -6.62 -3.88 -5.35
CA GLU A 70 -7.28 -4.49 -6.52
C GLU A 70 -6.82 -3.82 -7.82
N ARG A 71 -6.66 -2.50 -7.82
CA ARG A 71 -6.27 -1.74 -9.01
C ARG A 71 -4.81 -1.90 -9.37
N PHE A 72 -3.91 -1.81 -8.40
CA PHE A 72 -2.48 -1.65 -8.69
C PHE A 72 -1.64 -2.91 -8.46
N TYR A 73 -2.06 -3.83 -7.60
CA TYR A 73 -1.31 -5.07 -7.37
C TYR A 73 -1.04 -5.88 -8.65
N PRO A 74 -1.99 -6.01 -9.61
CA PRO A 74 -1.71 -6.70 -10.87
C PRO A 74 -0.54 -6.09 -11.65
N LEU A 75 -0.33 -4.77 -11.54
CA LEU A 75 0.72 -4.02 -12.23
C LEU A 75 2.07 -4.09 -11.50
N VAL A 76 2.10 -4.52 -10.24
CA VAL A 76 3.35 -4.71 -9.50
C VAL A 76 4.14 -5.84 -10.15
N ALA A 77 5.40 -5.57 -10.46
CA ALA A 77 6.32 -6.56 -11.02
C ALA A 77 6.58 -7.70 -10.01
N ASP A 78 6.88 -8.90 -10.50
CA ASP A 78 7.41 -9.95 -9.65
C ASP A 78 8.74 -9.48 -9.04
N GLY A 79 8.88 -9.65 -7.73
CA GLY A 79 9.98 -9.06 -6.96
C GLY A 79 9.76 -7.60 -6.55
N GLY A 80 8.70 -6.95 -7.02
CA GLY A 80 8.30 -5.62 -6.55
C GLY A 80 7.74 -5.64 -5.14
N ALA A 81 7.88 -4.52 -4.43
CA ALA A 81 7.45 -4.39 -3.05
C ALA A 81 6.04 -3.78 -2.96
N ILE A 82 5.27 -4.25 -2.00
CA ILE A 82 3.99 -3.66 -1.61
C ILE A 82 4.08 -3.26 -0.14
N VAL A 83 3.67 -2.04 0.16
CA VAL A 83 3.72 -1.43 1.49
C VAL A 83 2.33 -0.95 1.87
N LEU A 84 1.90 -1.25 3.09
CA LEU A 84 0.69 -0.72 3.71
C LEU A 84 1.11 0.13 4.92
N GLY A 85 0.87 1.45 4.86
CA GLY A 85 1.24 2.38 5.93
C GLY A 85 0.46 2.13 7.21
N ASP A 86 -0.82 1.85 7.09
CA ASP A 86 -1.80 1.82 8.18
C ASP A 86 -2.27 0.44 8.64
N PHE A 87 -1.64 -0.62 8.17
CA PHE A 87 -2.00 -2.02 8.49
C PHE A 87 -2.15 -2.28 10.00
N GLY A 88 -1.30 -1.70 10.82
CA GLY A 88 -1.31 -1.89 12.28
C GLY A 88 -2.12 -0.85 13.03
N HIS A 89 -2.50 0.24 12.39
CA HIS A 89 -3.23 1.33 13.01
C HIS A 89 -4.75 1.19 12.81
N TRP A 90 -5.20 0.95 11.57
CA TRP A 90 -6.61 0.87 11.25
C TRP A 90 -7.06 -0.56 10.94
N GLU A 91 -8.17 -0.96 11.55
CA GLU A 91 -8.75 -2.29 11.32
C GLU A 91 -9.22 -2.45 9.87
N GLY A 92 -9.80 -1.41 9.28
CA GLY A 92 -10.26 -1.42 7.90
C GLY A 92 -9.14 -1.67 6.90
N CYS A 93 -8.00 -1.01 7.03
CA CYS A 93 -6.83 -1.27 6.20
C CYS A 93 -6.36 -2.73 6.32
N ARG A 94 -6.29 -3.26 7.55
CA ARG A 94 -5.89 -4.65 7.83
C ARG A 94 -6.91 -5.66 7.27
N GLU A 95 -8.20 -5.39 7.43
CA GLU A 95 -9.27 -6.24 6.89
C GLU A 95 -9.23 -6.27 5.36
N ALA A 96 -9.01 -5.12 4.72
CA ALA A 96 -8.84 -5.02 3.27
C ALA A 96 -7.70 -5.92 2.77
N TYR A 97 -6.56 -5.92 3.45
CA TYR A 97 -5.45 -6.81 3.11
C TYR A 97 -5.84 -8.29 3.20
N TYR A 98 -6.49 -8.72 4.29
CA TYR A 98 -6.88 -10.12 4.42
C TYR A 98 -7.94 -10.54 3.40
N ASP A 99 -8.90 -9.66 3.11
CA ASP A 99 -9.91 -9.92 2.09
C ASP A 99 -9.30 -9.99 0.70
N PHE A 100 -8.38 -9.08 0.38
CA PHE A 100 -7.62 -9.11 -0.86
C PHE A 100 -6.84 -10.43 -1.01
N CYS A 101 -6.09 -10.81 0.01
CA CYS A 101 -5.33 -12.07 -0.02
C CYS A 101 -6.24 -13.28 -0.21
N ARG A 102 -7.42 -13.29 0.43
CA ARG A 102 -8.39 -14.40 0.30
C ARG A 102 -8.98 -14.48 -1.09
N ARG A 103 -9.35 -13.34 -1.69
CA ARG A 103 -9.95 -13.27 -3.04
C ARG A 103 -8.98 -13.78 -4.11
N HIS A 104 -7.71 -13.51 -3.94
CA HIS A 104 -6.66 -13.84 -4.92
C HIS A 104 -5.82 -15.07 -4.57
N ASP A 105 -6.23 -15.85 -3.55
CA ASP A 105 -5.46 -17.00 -2.99
C ASP A 105 -3.98 -16.65 -2.72
N LEU A 106 -3.73 -15.46 -2.20
CA LEU A 106 -2.39 -15.00 -1.88
C LEU A 106 -2.03 -15.36 -0.43
N LYS A 107 -0.78 -15.78 -0.25
CA LYS A 107 -0.20 -16.09 1.07
C LYS A 107 1.16 -15.40 1.18
N PRO A 108 1.20 -14.06 1.13
CA PRO A 108 2.46 -13.33 1.13
C PRO A 108 3.17 -13.45 2.47
N LEU A 109 4.49 -13.44 2.41
CA LEU A 109 5.32 -13.32 3.60
C LEU A 109 5.30 -11.85 4.03
N LEU A 110 4.39 -11.52 4.95
CA LEU A 110 4.21 -10.18 5.49
C LEU A 110 5.25 -9.87 6.54
N GLU A 111 5.96 -8.77 6.37
CA GLU A 111 6.90 -8.23 7.35
C GLU A 111 6.35 -6.92 7.92
N ARG A 112 6.65 -6.64 9.21
CA ARG A 112 6.22 -5.42 9.90
C ARG A 112 7.36 -4.42 9.96
N TYR A 113 7.02 -3.13 9.89
CA TYR A 113 7.97 -2.04 10.13
C TYR A 113 7.31 -0.89 10.90
N GLY A 114 8.09 -0.18 11.69
CA GLY A 114 7.57 0.90 12.53
C GLY A 114 6.42 0.45 13.44
N HIS A 115 5.48 1.33 13.71
CA HIS A 115 4.32 1.05 14.56
C HIS A 115 3.15 0.44 13.77
N SER A 116 2.85 0.95 12.59
CA SER A 116 1.67 0.62 11.82
C SER A 116 1.96 -0.10 10.51
N GLY A 117 3.15 0.05 9.96
CA GLY A 117 3.47 -0.42 8.62
C GLY A 117 3.59 -1.94 8.50
N ALA A 118 3.25 -2.43 7.31
CA ALA A 118 3.50 -3.79 6.87
C ALA A 118 3.90 -3.80 5.40
N TRP A 119 4.69 -4.78 4.98
CA TRP A 119 5.13 -4.89 3.59
C TRP A 119 5.40 -6.33 3.21
N TRP A 120 5.40 -6.60 1.91
CA TRP A 120 5.81 -7.89 1.34
C TRP A 120 6.36 -7.70 -0.07
N VAL A 121 7.01 -8.73 -0.57
CA VAL A 121 7.51 -8.78 -1.96
C VAL A 121 6.62 -9.69 -2.78
N LYS A 122 6.12 -9.21 -3.92
CA LYS A 122 5.31 -10.01 -4.84
C LYS A 122 6.08 -11.24 -5.33
N GLY A 123 5.45 -12.40 -5.23
CA GLY A 123 6.06 -13.68 -5.62
C GLY A 123 7.02 -14.30 -4.61
N ARG A 124 7.39 -13.60 -3.54
CA ARG A 124 8.25 -14.13 -2.48
C ARG A 124 7.46 -15.07 -1.56
N ARG A 125 7.83 -16.34 -1.54
CA ARG A 125 7.14 -17.38 -0.76
C ARG A 125 7.84 -17.71 0.56
N HIS A 126 9.15 -17.45 0.67
CA HIS A 126 9.97 -17.84 1.82
C HIS A 126 10.95 -16.74 2.21
N ASN A 127 11.25 -16.65 3.49
CA ASN A 127 12.37 -15.85 3.95
C ASN A 127 13.67 -16.66 3.78
N ARG A 128 14.50 -16.29 2.80
CA ARG A 128 15.78 -16.99 2.52
C ARG A 128 16.70 -17.03 3.72
N ALA A 129 16.69 -16.00 4.57
CA ALA A 129 17.52 -15.99 5.79
C ALA A 129 17.06 -17.02 6.81
N SER A 130 15.78 -17.37 6.89
CA SER A 130 15.31 -18.44 7.77
C SER A 130 15.60 -19.82 7.22
N LEU A 131 15.55 -20.00 5.89
CA LEU A 131 15.89 -21.30 5.25
C LEU A 131 17.37 -21.65 5.46
N ALA A 132 18.27 -20.66 5.34
CA ALA A 132 19.71 -20.88 5.56
C ALA A 132 20.04 -21.35 6.99
N ARG A 133 19.16 -21.13 7.97
CA ARG A 133 19.34 -21.63 9.34
C ARG A 133 18.93 -23.09 9.53
N TRP A 134 18.08 -23.63 8.63
CA TRP A 134 17.64 -25.02 8.72
C TRP A 134 18.59 -25.99 8.03
N ASP A 135 19.45 -25.47 7.13
CA ASP A 135 20.48 -26.25 6.42
C ASP A 135 21.83 -26.29 7.17
N MET A 136 21.89 -25.81 8.40
CA MET A 136 23.08 -25.91 9.26
C MET A 136 23.09 -27.27 9.98
N PRO A 137 24.19 -28.05 9.87
CA PRO A 137 24.32 -29.35 10.55
C PRO A 137 24.30 -29.21 12.06
#